data_8595592ef93eb5270e6a167db237acde
#
_entry.id   8595592ef93eb5270e6a167db237acde
#
_cell.length_a   1.000
_cell.length_b   1.000
_cell.length_c   1.000
_cell.angle_alpha   90.00
_cell.angle_beta   90.00
_cell.angle_gamma   90.00
#
_symmetry.space_group_name_H-M   'P 1'
#
loop_
_entity.id
_entity.type
_entity.pdbx_description
1 polymer ?
#
loop_
_entity_poly.entity_id
_entity_poly.type
_entity_poly.pdbx_seq_one_letter_code
_entity_poly.pdbx_strand_id
1 'polypeptide(L)'
;TDALAFVKQDVVPELEALSTVAQVTVSGGQEQHIKVELNRDEMNQYGLDMNSIAQYMKASDFTIPLGSVDQGSQSISVISTADTDTVQALRKIPLRTATGSLIQLSDVADVEWTVKDADSIARYNGEDTVTVSMTKNQSSGTIGMVNSVKETMNDIQEKNENVVVAATYDASDMIMESLSSVGSTLALGVILSMIVLFIFFGDWKASII
;
A
#
# COMPACT_ATOMS: atom_id res chain seq x y z
N THR A 1 3.07 -15.24 -5.90
CA THR A 1 2.04 -14.17 -5.83
C THR A 1 2.75 -12.91 -5.42
N ASP A 2 2.57 -11.85 -6.18
CA ASP A 2 3.14 -10.53 -5.86
C ASP A 2 2.47 -10.03 -4.57
N ALA A 3 3.25 -9.91 -3.50
CA ALA A 3 2.75 -9.49 -2.19
C ALA A 3 2.08 -8.11 -2.24
N LEU A 4 2.61 -7.21 -3.06
CA LEU A 4 2.04 -5.87 -3.23
C LEU A 4 0.69 -5.91 -3.95
N ALA A 5 0.56 -6.75 -4.99
CA ALA A 5 -0.71 -6.92 -5.70
C ALA A 5 -1.78 -7.51 -4.77
N PHE A 6 -1.45 -8.53 -4.00
CA PHE A 6 -2.33 -9.11 -3.00
C PHE A 6 -2.80 -8.07 -1.98
N VAL A 7 -1.86 -7.29 -1.41
CA VAL A 7 -2.21 -6.24 -0.44
C VAL A 7 -3.13 -5.21 -1.05
N LYS A 8 -2.86 -4.74 -2.28
CA LYS A 8 -3.68 -3.71 -2.94
C LYS A 8 -5.07 -4.22 -3.34
N GLN A 9 -5.20 -5.49 -3.74
CA GLN A 9 -6.46 -6.03 -4.28
C GLN A 9 -7.35 -6.68 -3.22
N ASP A 10 -6.76 -7.34 -2.22
CA ASP A 10 -7.51 -8.13 -1.24
C ASP A 10 -7.51 -7.49 0.15
N VAL A 11 -6.36 -6.92 0.59
CA VAL A 11 -6.24 -6.40 1.96
C VAL A 11 -6.76 -4.97 2.09
N VAL A 12 -6.34 -4.07 1.20
CA VAL A 12 -6.71 -2.64 1.28
C VAL A 12 -8.22 -2.43 1.24
N PRO A 13 -8.99 -3.04 0.33
CA PRO A 13 -10.45 -2.83 0.30
C PRO A 13 -11.16 -3.31 1.57
N GLU A 14 -10.72 -4.41 2.19
CA GLU A 14 -11.29 -4.89 3.44
C GLU A 14 -11.00 -3.92 4.60
N LEU A 15 -9.81 -3.34 4.65
CA LEU A 15 -9.43 -2.35 5.67
C LEU A 15 -10.13 -0.99 5.46
N GLU A 16 -10.30 -0.55 4.23
CA GLU A 16 -11.03 0.69 3.90
C GLU A 16 -12.54 0.57 4.13
N ALA A 17 -13.08 -0.66 4.09
CA ALA A 17 -14.48 -0.91 4.42
C ALA A 17 -14.78 -0.73 5.93
N LEU A 18 -13.77 -0.72 6.79
CA LEU A 18 -13.94 -0.49 8.22
C LEU A 18 -14.33 0.97 8.49
N SER A 19 -15.48 1.19 9.10
CA SER A 19 -15.94 2.55 9.47
C SER A 19 -15.02 3.28 10.45
N THR A 20 -14.14 2.55 11.12
CA THR A 20 -13.15 3.08 12.07
C THR A 20 -11.88 3.60 11.40
N VAL A 21 -11.62 3.23 10.14
CA VAL A 21 -10.45 3.60 9.34
C VAL A 21 -10.81 4.78 8.43
N ALA A 22 -9.96 5.80 8.40
CA ALA A 22 -10.13 6.96 7.52
C ALA A 22 -9.30 6.82 6.24
N GLN A 23 -8.12 6.23 6.35
CA GLN A 23 -7.18 6.11 5.24
C GLN A 23 -6.27 4.91 5.44
N VAL A 24 -6.01 4.20 4.35
CA VAL A 24 -5.01 3.15 4.26
C VAL A 24 -3.90 3.62 3.32
N THR A 25 -2.66 3.46 3.73
CA THR A 25 -1.46 3.79 2.94
C THR A 25 -0.58 2.56 2.84
N VAL A 26 -0.20 2.19 1.63
CA VAL A 26 0.67 1.05 1.34
C VAL A 26 2.05 1.57 0.93
N SER A 27 3.10 1.01 1.49
CA SER A 27 4.49 1.32 1.14
C SER A 27 5.36 0.07 1.15
N GLY A 28 6.44 0.10 0.36
CA GLY A 28 7.28 -1.09 0.12
C GLY A 28 6.67 -2.04 -0.92
N GLY A 29 7.33 -3.17 -1.10
CA GLY A 29 7.02 -4.11 -2.18
C GLY A 29 7.59 -3.66 -3.51
N GLN A 30 7.61 -4.59 -4.46
CA GLN A 30 8.09 -4.34 -5.82
C GLN A 30 6.89 -4.31 -6.77
N GLU A 31 6.70 -3.22 -7.47
CA GLU A 31 5.67 -3.10 -8.50
C GLU A 31 6.25 -3.53 -9.84
N GLN A 32 5.69 -4.60 -10.39
CA GLN A 32 6.06 -5.04 -11.72
C GLN A 32 5.29 -4.20 -12.74
N HIS A 33 5.98 -3.73 -13.77
CA HIS A 33 5.37 -3.01 -14.86
C HIS A 33 6.05 -3.36 -16.19
N ILE A 34 5.38 -3.08 -17.29
CA ILE A 34 5.95 -3.21 -18.61
C ILE A 34 6.62 -1.89 -18.99
N LYS A 35 7.92 -1.93 -19.22
CA LYS A 35 8.70 -0.81 -19.73
C LYS A 35 8.69 -0.87 -21.26
N VAL A 36 8.30 0.22 -21.90
CA VAL A 36 8.40 0.42 -23.34
C VAL A 36 9.47 1.48 -23.57
N GLU A 37 10.65 1.07 -24.01
CA GLU A 37 11.78 1.96 -24.28
C GLU A 37 11.82 2.27 -25.75
N LEU A 38 11.57 3.53 -26.12
CA LEU A 38 11.47 3.98 -27.50
C LEU A 38 12.85 4.26 -28.09
N ASN A 39 13.14 3.70 -29.27
CA ASN A 39 14.34 3.99 -30.03
C ASN A 39 14.14 5.24 -30.88
N ARG A 40 14.83 6.32 -30.52
CA ARG A 40 14.71 7.62 -31.18
C ARG A 40 15.11 7.59 -32.65
N ASP A 41 16.15 6.82 -33.00
CA ASP A 41 16.65 6.78 -34.38
C ASP A 41 15.65 6.06 -35.30
N GLU A 42 15.08 4.97 -34.83
CA GLU A 42 14.03 4.23 -35.56
C GLU A 42 12.75 5.06 -35.66
N MET A 43 12.33 5.73 -34.58
CA MET A 43 11.19 6.65 -34.61
C MET A 43 11.35 7.74 -35.69
N ASN A 44 12.54 8.36 -35.74
CA ASN A 44 12.84 9.38 -36.74
C ASN A 44 12.83 8.82 -38.14
N GLN A 45 13.34 7.62 -38.35
CA GLN A 45 13.34 6.93 -39.66
C GLN A 45 11.92 6.69 -40.17
N TYR A 46 10.98 6.34 -39.30
CA TYR A 46 9.59 6.09 -39.62
C TYR A 46 8.68 7.34 -39.54
N GLY A 47 9.26 8.49 -39.11
CA GLY A 47 8.50 9.75 -38.98
C GLY A 47 7.46 9.70 -37.88
N LEU A 48 7.75 8.98 -36.79
CA LEU A 48 6.91 8.86 -35.61
C LEU A 48 7.40 9.75 -34.48
N ASP A 49 6.47 10.27 -33.69
CA ASP A 49 6.74 10.97 -32.45
C ASP A 49 6.14 10.23 -31.24
N MET A 50 6.60 10.56 -30.06
CA MET A 50 6.16 9.94 -28.79
C MET A 50 4.65 10.09 -28.57
N ASN A 51 4.07 11.24 -28.93
CA ASN A 51 2.64 11.50 -28.73
C ASN A 51 1.79 10.59 -29.64
N SER A 52 2.22 10.42 -30.88
CA SER A 52 1.57 9.49 -31.82
C SER A 52 1.57 8.06 -31.30
N ILE A 53 2.72 7.58 -30.83
CA ILE A 53 2.83 6.23 -30.24
C ILE A 53 1.93 6.10 -29.01
N ALA A 54 1.97 7.07 -28.09
CA ALA A 54 1.09 7.07 -26.92
C ALA A 54 -0.40 7.06 -27.27
N GLN A 55 -0.80 7.74 -28.34
CA GLN A 55 -2.18 7.70 -28.84
C GLN A 55 -2.57 6.32 -29.39
N TYR A 56 -1.69 5.67 -30.15
CA TYR A 56 -1.93 4.31 -30.64
C TYR A 56 -2.07 3.31 -29.51
N MET A 57 -1.21 3.41 -28.49
CA MET A 57 -1.28 2.56 -27.31
C MET A 57 -2.58 2.78 -26.53
N LYS A 58 -3.01 4.03 -26.33
CA LYS A 58 -4.31 4.36 -25.69
C LYS A 58 -5.50 3.83 -26.48
N ALA A 59 -5.45 3.90 -27.79
CA ALA A 59 -6.51 3.38 -28.66
C ALA A 59 -6.63 1.85 -28.61
N SER A 60 -5.61 1.17 -28.11
CA SER A 60 -5.56 -0.29 -27.93
C SER A 60 -5.95 -0.74 -26.51
N ASP A 61 -6.70 0.06 -25.76
CA ASP A 61 -7.19 -0.19 -24.40
C ASP A 61 -6.11 -0.38 -23.32
N PHE A 62 -4.90 0.12 -23.55
CA PHE A 62 -3.87 0.14 -22.52
C PHE A 62 -3.92 1.45 -21.72
N THR A 63 -3.99 1.32 -20.38
CA THR A 63 -3.91 2.48 -19.48
C THR A 63 -2.46 2.93 -19.36
N ILE A 64 -2.15 4.13 -19.85
CA ILE A 64 -0.80 4.68 -19.87
C ILE A 64 -0.75 5.88 -18.94
N PRO A 65 -0.10 5.83 -17.78
CA PRO A 65 0.37 7.04 -17.13
C PRO A 65 1.51 7.61 -17.98
N LEU A 66 1.43 8.88 -18.33
CA LEU A 66 2.48 9.57 -19.07
C LEU A 66 3.79 9.49 -18.28
N GLY A 67 4.75 8.72 -18.78
CA GLY A 67 6.00 8.42 -18.11
C GLY A 67 6.98 9.58 -18.05
N SER A 68 8.01 9.42 -17.23
CA SER A 68 9.14 10.33 -17.08
C SER A 68 10.09 10.25 -18.27
N VAL A 69 10.61 11.40 -18.68
CA VAL A 69 11.71 11.49 -19.65
C VAL A 69 13.02 11.45 -18.89
N ASP A 70 13.75 10.34 -18.95
CA ASP A 70 15.14 10.29 -18.51
C ASP A 70 16.09 10.78 -19.60
N GLN A 71 17.22 11.39 -19.17
CA GLN A 71 18.20 11.99 -20.09
C GLN A 71 18.74 10.94 -21.08
N GLY A 72 18.21 10.93 -22.29
CA GLY A 72 18.76 10.19 -23.43
C GLY A 72 17.86 9.10 -24.02
N SER A 73 17.01 8.45 -23.25
CA SER A 73 16.00 7.51 -23.73
C SER A 73 14.60 7.97 -23.31
N GLN A 74 13.63 7.82 -24.21
CA GLN A 74 12.22 8.08 -23.89
C GLN A 74 11.58 6.75 -23.54
N SER A 75 11.14 6.61 -22.29
CA SER A 75 10.46 5.41 -21.82
C SER A 75 9.01 5.70 -21.43
N ILE A 76 8.12 4.79 -21.74
CA ILE A 76 6.72 4.81 -21.33
C ILE A 76 6.52 3.60 -20.41
N SER A 77 6.08 3.84 -19.17
CA SER A 77 5.68 2.77 -18.27
C SER A 77 4.20 2.45 -18.48
N VAL A 78 3.88 1.19 -18.72
CA VAL A 78 2.49 0.71 -18.80
C VAL A 78 2.20 -0.08 -17.54
N ILE A 79 1.26 0.41 -16.73
CA ILE A 79 0.79 -0.34 -15.56
C ILE A 79 -0.27 -1.33 -16.08
N SER A 80 0.05 -2.61 -15.97
CA SER A 80 -0.89 -3.67 -16.27
C SER A 80 -0.75 -4.75 -15.19
N THR A 81 -1.85 -5.29 -14.73
CA THR A 81 -1.91 -6.52 -13.92
C THR A 81 -1.67 -7.76 -14.76
N ALA A 82 -1.00 -7.63 -15.90
CA ALA A 82 -1.05 -8.54 -16.98
C ALA A 82 0.12 -9.50 -17.05
N ASP A 83 -0.19 -10.58 -17.61
CA ASP A 83 0.48 -11.80 -17.99
C ASP A 83 1.49 -11.56 -19.16
N THR A 84 2.36 -12.54 -19.41
CA THR A 84 3.30 -12.58 -20.55
C THR A 84 2.64 -12.27 -21.90
N ASP A 85 1.35 -12.62 -22.03
CA ASP A 85 0.54 -12.34 -23.23
C ASP A 85 0.39 -10.84 -23.51
N THR A 86 0.42 -10.00 -22.47
CA THR A 86 0.32 -8.54 -22.61
C THR A 86 1.57 -7.93 -23.26
N VAL A 87 2.77 -8.42 -22.90
CA VAL A 87 4.02 -7.97 -23.56
C VAL A 87 3.98 -8.30 -25.06
N GLN A 88 3.51 -9.50 -25.41
CA GLN A 88 3.39 -9.91 -26.81
C GLN A 88 2.31 -9.10 -27.55
N ALA A 89 1.21 -8.78 -26.89
CA ALA A 89 0.17 -7.92 -27.45
C ALA A 89 0.68 -6.50 -27.69
N LEU A 90 1.42 -5.93 -26.74
CA LEU A 90 2.05 -4.61 -26.89
C LEU A 90 3.03 -4.57 -28.05
N ARG A 91 3.92 -5.54 -28.17
CA ARG A 91 4.89 -5.63 -29.27
C ARG A 91 4.25 -5.60 -30.63
N LYS A 92 3.05 -6.16 -30.76
CA LYS A 92 2.29 -6.28 -32.02
C LYS A 92 1.35 -5.10 -32.32
N ILE A 93 1.32 -4.07 -31.47
CA ILE A 93 0.49 -2.89 -31.74
C ILE A 93 0.87 -2.28 -33.10
N PRO A 94 -0.08 -2.13 -34.02
CA PRO A 94 0.20 -1.55 -35.35
C PRO A 94 0.34 -0.03 -35.21
N LEU A 95 1.45 0.50 -35.72
CA LEU A 95 1.75 1.91 -35.81
C LEU A 95 1.71 2.32 -37.29
N ARG A 96 1.09 3.46 -37.58
CA ARG A 96 1.10 4.02 -38.94
C ARG A 96 2.22 5.04 -39.06
N THR A 97 3.14 4.80 -39.97
CA THR A 97 4.26 5.70 -40.29
C THR A 97 3.77 6.96 -41.02
N ALA A 98 4.61 8.00 -41.09
CA ALA A 98 4.33 9.21 -41.87
C ALA A 98 4.09 8.93 -43.35
N THR A 99 4.65 7.86 -43.90
CA THR A 99 4.45 7.42 -45.28
C THR A 99 3.18 6.58 -45.50
N GLY A 100 2.43 6.31 -44.42
CA GLY A 100 1.19 5.51 -44.45
C GLY A 100 1.39 4.00 -44.31
N SER A 101 2.62 3.51 -44.23
CA SER A 101 2.93 2.09 -44.00
C SER A 101 2.57 1.67 -42.59
N LEU A 102 2.26 0.39 -42.39
CA LEU A 102 2.04 -0.19 -41.04
C LEU A 102 3.30 -0.92 -40.60
N ILE A 103 3.76 -0.60 -39.40
CA ILE A 103 4.83 -1.29 -38.67
C ILE A 103 4.31 -1.72 -37.31
N GLN A 104 5.08 -2.50 -36.55
CA GLN A 104 4.74 -2.90 -35.17
C GLN A 104 5.47 -2.02 -34.16
N LEU A 105 4.94 -1.94 -32.95
CA LEU A 105 5.60 -1.21 -31.85
C LEU A 105 7.01 -1.76 -31.62
N SER A 106 7.22 -3.07 -31.74
CA SER A 106 8.53 -3.72 -31.64
C SER A 106 9.57 -3.23 -32.63
N ASP A 107 9.17 -2.56 -33.73
CA ASP A 107 10.10 -2.04 -34.74
C ASP A 107 10.73 -0.69 -34.31
N VAL A 108 10.15 -0.04 -33.32
CA VAL A 108 10.59 1.29 -32.81
C VAL A 108 10.74 1.34 -31.30
N ALA A 109 10.47 0.24 -30.60
CA ALA A 109 10.55 0.16 -29.15
C ALA A 109 10.99 -1.22 -28.66
N ASP A 110 11.74 -1.26 -27.57
CA ASP A 110 11.91 -2.46 -26.78
C ASP A 110 10.84 -2.52 -25.69
N VAL A 111 10.21 -3.69 -25.54
CA VAL A 111 9.11 -3.93 -24.60
C VAL A 111 9.51 -5.07 -23.69
N GLU A 112 9.73 -4.76 -22.41
CA GLU A 112 10.18 -5.73 -21.42
C GLU A 112 9.38 -5.62 -20.11
N TRP A 113 9.26 -6.73 -19.40
CA TRP A 113 8.88 -6.75 -18.01
C TRP A 113 10.05 -6.27 -17.16
N THR A 114 9.80 -5.32 -16.29
CA THR A 114 10.78 -4.84 -15.33
C THR A 114 10.13 -4.54 -14.00
N VAL A 115 10.94 -4.42 -12.98
CA VAL A 115 10.50 -3.98 -11.66
C VAL A 115 10.69 -2.47 -11.61
N LYS A 116 9.65 -1.73 -11.29
CA LYS A 116 9.74 -0.29 -11.06
C LYS A 116 10.72 -0.04 -9.91
N ASP A 117 11.59 0.95 -10.06
CA ASP A 117 12.39 1.42 -8.94
C ASP A 117 11.47 1.76 -7.77
N ALA A 118 11.72 1.11 -6.63
CA ALA A 118 10.86 1.23 -5.48
C ALA A 118 10.88 2.66 -4.94
N ASP A 119 9.73 3.31 -4.88
CA ASP A 119 9.58 4.64 -4.26
C ASP A 119 9.90 4.59 -2.76
N SER A 120 9.77 3.41 -2.15
CA SER A 120 10.10 3.13 -0.74
C SER A 120 10.47 1.66 -0.56
N ILE A 121 11.46 1.40 0.28
CA ILE A 121 11.86 0.05 0.65
C ILE A 121 11.34 -0.23 2.06
N ALA A 122 10.56 -1.30 2.22
CA ALA A 122 10.12 -1.79 3.51
C ALA A 122 10.75 -3.16 3.77
N ARG A 123 11.33 -3.36 4.95
CA ARG A 123 11.92 -4.63 5.38
C ARG A 123 11.47 -4.97 6.80
N TYR A 124 11.17 -6.23 6.99
CA TYR A 124 10.89 -6.79 8.30
C TYR A 124 11.81 -7.98 8.55
N ASN A 125 12.59 -7.94 9.65
CA ASN A 125 13.62 -8.94 9.97
C ASN A 125 14.64 -9.20 8.84
N GLY A 126 14.91 -8.20 7.98
CA GLY A 126 15.86 -8.30 6.88
C GLY A 126 15.26 -8.81 5.56
N GLU A 127 14.01 -9.22 5.55
CA GLU A 127 13.26 -9.63 4.36
C GLU A 127 12.42 -8.48 3.81
N ASP A 128 12.31 -8.40 2.50
CA ASP A 128 11.48 -7.39 1.84
C ASP A 128 10.00 -7.66 2.16
N THR A 129 9.28 -6.61 2.51
CA THR A 129 7.88 -6.70 2.92
C THR A 129 7.04 -5.54 2.37
N VAL A 130 5.73 -5.63 2.55
CA VAL A 130 4.79 -4.55 2.28
C VAL A 130 4.29 -4.02 3.63
N THR A 131 4.42 -2.72 3.83
CA THR A 131 3.91 -2.04 5.03
C THR A 131 2.58 -1.39 4.73
N VAL A 132 1.60 -1.68 5.56
CA VAL A 132 0.28 -1.06 5.50
C VAL A 132 0.10 -0.18 6.72
N SER A 133 -0.06 1.12 6.50
CA SER A 133 -0.31 2.11 7.55
C SER A 133 -1.74 2.60 7.48
N MET A 134 -2.39 2.67 8.62
CA MET A 134 -3.80 3.06 8.71
C MET A 134 -3.97 4.26 9.63
N THR A 135 -4.83 5.18 9.21
CA THR A 135 -5.23 6.34 10.02
C THR A 135 -6.67 6.16 10.46
N LYS A 136 -6.94 6.42 11.74
CA LYS A 136 -8.29 6.30 12.29
C LYS A 136 -9.22 7.40 11.81
N ASN A 137 -10.51 7.10 11.73
CA ASN A 137 -11.56 8.11 11.56
C ASN A 137 -11.63 9.00 12.81
N GLN A 138 -11.93 10.30 12.63
CA GLN A 138 -12.01 11.27 13.73
C GLN A 138 -13.06 10.89 14.78
N SER A 139 -14.16 10.27 14.35
CA SER A 139 -15.24 9.82 15.22
C SER A 139 -14.95 8.53 15.98
N SER A 140 -13.85 7.83 15.65
CA SER A 140 -13.51 6.52 16.20
C SER A 140 -12.45 6.62 17.30
N GLY A 141 -12.58 5.77 18.32
CA GLY A 141 -11.52 5.60 19.31
C GLY A 141 -10.36 4.76 18.76
N THR A 142 -9.13 5.08 19.17
CA THR A 142 -7.92 4.37 18.71
C THR A 142 -7.98 2.87 19.03
N ILE A 143 -8.39 2.50 20.25
CA ILE A 143 -8.51 1.11 20.67
C ILE A 143 -9.54 0.36 19.82
N GLY A 144 -10.69 0.99 19.55
CA GLY A 144 -11.73 0.40 18.71
C GLY A 144 -11.24 0.15 17.28
N MET A 145 -10.53 1.11 16.69
CA MET A 145 -9.94 0.96 15.36
C MET A 145 -8.92 -0.17 15.33
N VAL A 146 -7.99 -0.21 16.28
CA VAL A 146 -6.95 -1.25 16.33
C VAL A 146 -7.57 -2.65 16.48
N ASN A 147 -8.60 -2.80 17.31
CA ASN A 147 -9.27 -4.09 17.49
C ASN A 147 -9.96 -4.55 16.19
N SER A 148 -10.69 -3.64 15.50
CA SER A 148 -11.32 -3.96 14.21
C SER A 148 -10.30 -4.36 13.15
N VAL A 149 -9.16 -3.65 13.09
CA VAL A 149 -8.08 -3.97 12.15
C VAL A 149 -7.46 -5.34 12.48
N LYS A 150 -7.17 -5.62 13.76
CA LYS A 150 -6.62 -6.92 14.18
C LYS A 150 -7.55 -8.08 13.82
N GLU A 151 -8.85 -7.92 14.03
CA GLU A 151 -9.85 -8.92 13.66
C GLU A 151 -9.84 -9.16 12.14
N THR A 152 -9.93 -8.12 11.34
CA THR A 152 -9.88 -8.21 9.87
C THR A 152 -8.58 -8.85 9.38
N MET A 153 -7.43 -8.47 9.95
CA MET A 153 -6.15 -9.04 9.54
C MET A 153 -6.01 -10.52 9.93
N ASN A 154 -6.57 -10.93 11.07
CA ASN A 154 -6.62 -12.34 11.43
C ASN A 154 -7.50 -13.14 10.45
N ASP A 155 -8.66 -12.61 10.07
CA ASP A 155 -9.53 -13.25 9.08
C ASP A 155 -8.84 -13.41 7.72
N ILE A 156 -8.08 -12.39 7.29
CA ILE A 156 -7.29 -12.46 6.06
C ILE A 156 -6.20 -13.52 6.16
N GLN A 157 -5.51 -13.59 7.29
CA GLN A 157 -4.44 -14.57 7.51
C GLN A 157 -4.99 -16.02 7.58
N GLU A 158 -6.16 -16.23 8.21
CA GLU A 158 -6.82 -17.53 8.25
C GLU A 158 -7.25 -18.03 6.86
N LYS A 159 -7.67 -17.11 5.99
CA LYS A 159 -8.03 -17.41 4.60
C LYS A 159 -6.83 -17.66 3.69
N ASN A 160 -5.64 -17.19 4.09
CA ASN A 160 -4.42 -17.20 3.28
C ASN A 160 -3.23 -17.73 4.08
N GLU A 161 -3.01 -19.02 4.09
CA GLU A 161 -1.97 -19.71 4.88
C GLU A 161 -0.52 -19.22 4.60
N ASN A 162 -0.28 -18.62 3.43
CA ASN A 162 1.04 -18.12 3.03
C ASN A 162 1.29 -16.65 3.41
N VAL A 163 0.33 -16.00 4.08
CA VAL A 163 0.43 -14.59 4.49
C VAL A 163 0.80 -14.52 5.96
N VAL A 164 1.88 -13.84 6.26
CA VAL A 164 2.31 -13.55 7.65
C VAL A 164 2.09 -12.08 7.92
N VAL A 165 1.28 -11.79 8.93
CA VAL A 165 1.00 -10.42 9.37
C VAL A 165 1.74 -10.15 10.67
N ALA A 166 2.48 -9.03 10.72
CA ALA A 166 3.15 -8.57 11.91
C ALA A 166 2.75 -7.12 12.22
N ALA A 167 2.21 -6.88 13.40
CA ALA A 167 1.98 -5.53 13.89
C ALA A 167 3.31 -4.93 14.35
N THR A 168 3.83 -3.95 13.62
CA THR A 168 5.10 -3.28 13.96
C THR A 168 4.91 -2.09 14.89
N TYR A 169 3.73 -1.49 14.87
CA TYR A 169 3.35 -0.39 15.74
C TYR A 169 1.86 -0.47 16.08
N ASP A 170 1.55 -0.45 17.36
CA ASP A 170 0.19 -0.44 17.90
C ASP A 170 -0.02 0.75 18.83
N ALA A 171 -0.77 1.74 18.34
CA ALA A 171 -1.05 2.94 19.14
C ALA A 171 -1.95 2.67 20.36
N SER A 172 -2.66 1.54 20.39
CA SER A 172 -3.50 1.18 21.54
C SER A 172 -2.70 0.73 22.76
N ASP A 173 -1.51 0.16 22.57
CA ASP A 173 -0.67 -0.33 23.66
C ASP A 173 -0.28 0.82 24.61
N MET A 174 0.18 1.94 24.06
CA MET A 174 0.52 3.14 24.84
C MET A 174 -0.67 3.72 25.60
N ILE A 175 -1.85 3.70 24.97
CA ILE A 175 -3.10 4.17 25.60
C ILE A 175 -3.50 3.24 26.74
N MET A 176 -3.43 1.93 26.53
CA MET A 176 -3.77 0.95 27.57
C MET A 176 -2.82 1.00 28.74
N GLU A 177 -1.52 1.17 28.52
CA GLU A 177 -0.52 1.36 29.56
C GLU A 177 -0.81 2.63 30.38
N SER A 178 -1.12 3.75 29.70
CA SER A 178 -1.49 4.99 30.36
C SER A 178 -2.76 4.86 31.21
N LEU A 179 -3.79 4.20 30.67
CA LEU A 179 -5.04 3.95 31.41
C LEU A 179 -4.81 3.04 32.63
N SER A 180 -4.00 2.01 32.47
CA SER A 180 -3.60 1.11 33.59
C SER A 180 -2.85 1.86 34.68
N SER A 181 -1.91 2.73 34.31
CA SER A 181 -1.16 3.57 35.21
C SER A 181 -2.06 4.53 35.99
N VAL A 182 -2.99 5.22 35.31
CA VAL A 182 -3.97 6.09 35.96
C VAL A 182 -4.89 5.29 36.88
N GLY A 183 -5.38 4.15 36.43
CA GLY A 183 -6.24 3.27 37.21
C GLY A 183 -5.57 2.78 38.50
N SER A 184 -4.32 2.35 38.42
CA SER A 184 -3.53 1.91 39.58
C SER A 184 -3.24 3.05 40.55
N THR A 185 -2.94 4.25 40.05
CA THR A 185 -2.73 5.45 40.88
C THR A 185 -4.00 5.85 41.61
N LEU A 186 -5.15 5.83 40.96
CA LEU A 186 -6.45 6.10 41.57
C LEU A 186 -6.77 5.07 42.66
N ALA A 187 -6.58 3.78 42.34
CA ALA A 187 -6.80 2.71 43.35
C ALA A 187 -5.92 2.89 44.58
N LEU A 188 -4.63 3.20 44.38
CA LEU A 188 -3.71 3.47 45.43
C LEU A 188 -4.14 4.69 46.26
N GLY A 189 -4.58 5.77 45.62
CA GLY A 189 -5.09 6.96 46.27
C GLY A 189 -6.32 6.70 47.16
N VAL A 190 -7.27 5.90 46.63
CA VAL A 190 -8.45 5.49 47.39
C VAL A 190 -8.06 4.65 48.62
N ILE A 191 -7.18 3.66 48.45
CA ILE A 191 -6.70 2.80 49.53
C ILE A 191 -6.00 3.65 50.60
N LEU A 192 -5.13 4.56 50.18
CA LEU A 192 -4.42 5.44 51.11
C LEU A 192 -5.37 6.36 51.90
N SER A 193 -6.37 6.93 51.20
CA SER A 193 -7.43 7.73 51.80
C SER A 193 -8.21 6.93 52.85
N MET A 194 -8.59 5.69 52.57
CA MET A 194 -9.29 4.81 53.49
C MET A 194 -8.43 4.53 54.74
N ILE A 195 -7.14 4.28 54.58
CA ILE A 195 -6.20 4.05 55.67
C ILE A 195 -6.11 5.30 56.59
N VAL A 196 -5.95 6.47 55.96
CA VAL A 196 -5.89 7.73 56.73
C VAL A 196 -7.17 7.97 57.53
N LEU A 197 -8.34 7.83 56.89
CA LEU A 197 -9.63 7.99 57.52
C LEU A 197 -9.83 6.99 58.69
N PHE A 198 -9.42 5.74 58.47
CA PHE A 198 -9.48 4.72 59.53
C PHE A 198 -8.62 5.08 60.73
N ILE A 199 -7.41 5.61 60.52
CA ILE A 199 -6.52 6.04 61.61
C ILE A 199 -7.12 7.20 62.39
N PHE A 200 -7.74 8.18 61.73
CA PHE A 200 -8.30 9.37 62.37
C PHE A 200 -9.64 9.12 63.05
N PHE A 201 -10.53 8.33 62.48
CA PHE A 201 -11.88 8.13 62.98
C PHE A 201 -12.04 6.85 63.80
N GLY A 202 -11.14 5.89 63.67
CA GLY A 202 -11.19 4.63 64.41
C GLY A 202 -12.40 3.75 64.10
N ASP A 203 -13.20 4.14 63.10
CA ASP A 203 -14.44 3.45 62.71
C ASP A 203 -14.35 2.97 61.28
N TRP A 204 -14.39 1.66 61.08
CA TRP A 204 -14.38 1.00 59.80
C TRP A 204 -15.54 1.41 58.89
N LYS A 205 -16.75 1.58 59.48
CA LYS A 205 -17.94 1.94 58.71
C LYS A 205 -17.87 3.36 58.16
N ALA A 206 -17.29 4.30 58.90
CA ALA A 206 -17.10 5.68 58.45
C ALA A 206 -15.99 5.82 57.37
N SER A 207 -15.11 4.84 57.26
CA SER A 207 -13.98 4.87 56.30
C SER A 207 -14.36 4.34 54.92
N ILE A 208 -15.54 3.69 54.74
CA ILE A 208 -16.03 3.10 53.48
C ILE A 208 -17.09 3.99 52.83
N ILE A 209 -17.67 4.96 53.51
CA ILE A 209 -18.63 5.91 52.96
C ILE A 209 -17.92 7.08 52.32
#